data_1a4a7c361e26094ce6514df9e67fb281
#
_entry.id   1a4a7c361e26094ce6514df9e67fb281
#
_cell.length_a   1.000
_cell.length_b   1.000
_cell.length_c   1.000
_cell.angle_alpha   90.00
_cell.angle_beta   90.00
_cell.angle_gamma   90.00
#
_symmetry.space_group_name_H-M   'P 1'
#
loop_
_entity.id
_entity.type
_entity.pdbx_description
1 polymer ?
#
loop_
_entity_poly.entity_id
_entity_poly.type
_entity_poly.pdbx_seq_one_letter_code
_entity_poly.pdbx_strand_id
1 'polypeptide(L)'
;ILLLNKNYLLSVKSKVLDGRIFLTGKVDEPEEKLKLTKIAWETNGARSVRNDIKIKEAFNFKQSAKDLLITSQLRTALILNKEIKATNYQIDTYKKKIYIYGISQTKDEKDLVITEAKEILDVEDVIASILLVDNLRIKTN
;
A
#
# COMPACT_ATOMS: atom_id res chain seq x y z
N ILE A 1 16.21 1.37 -13.44
CA ILE A 1 16.03 2.74 -12.92
C ILE A 1 15.77 2.75 -11.43
N LEU A 2 14.88 1.90 -10.95
CA LEU A 2 14.61 1.78 -9.52
C LEU A 2 15.87 1.52 -8.71
N LEU A 3 16.73 0.66 -9.23
CA LEU A 3 17.94 0.23 -8.54
C LEU A 3 19.07 1.25 -8.60
N LEU A 4 18.89 2.36 -9.33
CA LEU A 4 19.88 3.43 -9.34
C LEU A 4 19.83 4.26 -8.07
N ASN A 5 18.74 4.21 -7.32
CA ASN A 5 18.68 4.85 -6.02
C ASN A 5 19.50 4.03 -5.03
N LYS A 6 20.53 4.64 -4.46
CA LYS A 6 21.46 3.96 -3.55
C LYS A 6 20.77 3.29 -2.36
N ASN A 7 19.68 3.87 -1.89
CA ASN A 7 18.95 3.33 -0.73
C ASN A 7 18.33 1.97 -1.01
N TYR A 8 18.11 1.62 -2.28
CA TYR A 8 17.40 0.41 -2.65
C TYR A 8 18.24 -0.62 -3.37
N LEU A 9 19.49 -0.30 -3.73
CA LEU A 9 20.36 -1.20 -4.52
C LEU A 9 20.50 -2.60 -3.92
N LEU A 10 20.59 -2.68 -2.60
CA LEU A 10 20.81 -3.95 -1.91
C LEU A 10 19.55 -4.51 -1.28
N SER A 11 18.53 -3.70 -1.10
CA SER A 11 17.34 -4.08 -0.34
C SER A 11 16.11 -4.36 -1.21
N VAL A 12 16.08 -3.87 -2.44
CA VAL A 12 14.95 -4.03 -3.35
C VAL A 12 15.43 -4.58 -4.68
N LYS A 13 14.67 -5.54 -5.21
CA LYS A 13 14.94 -6.11 -6.52
C LYS A 13 13.71 -5.92 -7.40
N SER A 14 13.95 -5.73 -8.68
CA SER A 14 12.89 -5.66 -9.66
C SER A 14 13.10 -6.68 -10.76
N LYS A 15 11.99 -7.22 -11.26
CA LYS A 15 11.98 -8.13 -12.39
C LYS A 15 10.90 -7.66 -13.35
N VAL A 16 11.22 -7.59 -14.63
CA VAL A 16 10.27 -7.19 -15.66
C VAL A 16 10.06 -8.33 -16.62
N LEU A 17 8.80 -8.65 -16.87
CA LEU A 17 8.42 -9.70 -17.80
C LEU A 17 7.20 -9.22 -18.60
N ASP A 18 7.39 -8.95 -19.88
CA ASP A 18 6.33 -8.49 -20.78
C ASP A 18 5.56 -7.28 -20.22
N GLY A 19 6.27 -6.27 -19.73
CA GLY A 19 5.69 -5.07 -19.15
C GLY A 19 5.11 -5.25 -17.76
N ARG A 20 5.16 -6.45 -17.22
CA ARG A 20 4.74 -6.73 -15.85
C ARG A 20 5.94 -6.59 -14.93
N ILE A 21 5.83 -5.71 -13.95
CA ILE A 21 6.93 -5.41 -13.04
C ILE A 21 6.66 -6.06 -11.70
N PHE A 22 7.64 -6.82 -11.22
CA PHE A 22 7.59 -7.49 -9.92
C PHE A 22 8.64 -6.86 -9.02
N LEU A 23 8.23 -6.36 -7.88
CA LEU A 23 9.11 -5.78 -6.88
C LEU A 23 9.16 -6.68 -5.66
N THR A 24 10.38 -6.96 -5.18
CA THR A 24 10.60 -7.75 -3.97
C THR A 24 11.68 -7.10 -3.14
N GLY A 25 11.76 -7.48 -1.87
CA GLY A 25 12.77 -6.95 -0.97
C GLY A 25 12.17 -6.39 0.30
N LYS A 26 12.90 -5.49 0.95
CA LYS A 26 12.49 -4.89 2.21
C LYS A 26 12.77 -3.39 2.21
N VAL A 27 11.86 -2.63 2.79
CA VAL A 27 12.03 -1.19 3.02
C VAL A 27 11.64 -0.87 4.46
N ASP A 28 12.04 0.30 4.93
CA ASP A 28 11.80 0.68 6.33
C ASP A 28 10.38 1.17 6.56
N GLU A 29 9.82 1.89 5.61
CA GLU A 29 8.54 2.59 5.78
C GLU A 29 7.52 2.21 4.69
N PRO A 30 6.22 2.22 5.02
CA PRO A 30 5.18 1.98 4.01
C PRO A 30 5.22 2.97 2.86
N GLU A 31 5.59 4.22 3.14
CA GLU A 31 5.70 5.27 2.13
C GLU A 31 6.74 4.92 1.07
N GLU A 32 7.83 4.26 1.47
CA GLU A 32 8.86 3.84 0.52
C GLU A 32 8.33 2.76 -0.42
N LYS A 33 7.55 1.83 0.11
CA LYS A 33 6.91 0.79 -0.70
C LYS A 33 5.96 1.40 -1.72
N LEU A 34 5.18 2.38 -1.30
CA LEU A 34 4.25 3.07 -2.17
C LEU A 34 4.98 3.88 -3.23
N LYS A 35 6.06 4.56 -2.84
CA LYS A 35 6.90 5.32 -3.77
C LYS A 35 7.48 4.43 -4.86
N LEU A 36 7.93 3.23 -4.51
CA LEU A 36 8.47 2.29 -5.48
C LEU A 36 7.39 1.78 -6.43
N THR A 37 6.17 1.57 -5.93
CA THR A 37 5.03 1.24 -6.80
C THR A 37 4.79 2.35 -7.82
N LYS A 38 4.84 3.60 -7.37
CA LYS A 38 4.65 4.75 -8.25
C LYS A 38 5.73 4.80 -9.32
N ILE A 39 7.00 4.66 -8.93
CA ILE A 39 8.12 4.67 -9.87
C ILE A 39 7.97 3.56 -10.91
N ALA A 40 7.56 2.36 -10.46
CA ALA A 40 7.35 1.24 -11.37
C ALA A 40 6.26 1.55 -12.39
N TRP A 41 5.14 2.10 -11.96
CA TRP A 41 4.04 2.47 -12.85
C TRP A 41 4.43 3.59 -13.84
N GLU A 42 5.34 4.48 -13.44
CA GLU A 42 5.83 5.56 -14.31
C GLU A 42 6.81 5.05 -15.35
N THR A 43 7.29 3.82 -15.23
CA THR A 43 8.19 3.21 -16.20
C THR A 43 7.46 3.03 -17.52
N ASN A 44 8.10 3.46 -18.60
CA ASN A 44 7.51 3.38 -19.94
C ASN A 44 7.23 1.93 -20.32
N GLY A 45 6.00 1.66 -20.74
CA GLY A 45 5.58 0.32 -21.13
C GLY A 45 5.08 -0.55 -19.97
N ALA A 46 5.00 -0.01 -18.76
CA ALA A 46 4.48 -0.77 -17.62
C ALA A 46 3.02 -1.13 -17.84
N ARG A 47 2.71 -2.43 -17.77
CA ARG A 47 1.35 -2.95 -17.92
C ARG A 47 0.74 -3.31 -16.58
N SER A 48 1.55 -3.76 -15.66
CA SER A 48 1.12 -4.07 -14.30
C SER A 48 2.31 -3.99 -13.35
N VAL A 49 2.02 -3.76 -12.08
CA VAL A 49 3.02 -3.76 -11.02
C VAL A 49 2.53 -4.63 -9.89
N ARG A 50 3.32 -5.62 -9.53
CA ARG A 50 3.10 -6.42 -8.34
C ARG A 50 4.18 -6.08 -7.34
N ASN A 51 3.79 -5.50 -6.22
CA ASN A 51 4.74 -5.06 -5.19
C ASN A 51 4.64 -5.99 -3.98
N ASP A 52 5.58 -6.92 -3.89
CA ASP A 52 5.70 -7.86 -2.78
C ASP A 52 6.81 -7.43 -1.80
N ILE A 53 7.19 -6.16 -1.83
CA ILE A 53 8.17 -5.61 -0.89
C ILE A 53 7.60 -5.68 0.53
N LYS A 54 8.43 -6.13 1.46
CA LYS A 54 8.08 -6.22 2.88
C LYS A 54 8.54 -4.99 3.63
N ILE A 55 7.80 -4.62 4.65
CA ILE A 55 8.21 -3.56 5.57
C ILE A 55 9.09 -4.21 6.64
N LYS A 56 10.23 -3.57 6.93
CA LYS A 56 11.17 -4.06 7.93
C LYS A 56 10.56 -3.99 9.34
N GLU A 57 11.37 -4.38 10.32
CA GLU A 57 10.95 -4.57 11.71
C GLU A 57 10.20 -3.42 12.36
N ALA A 58 10.27 -2.19 11.82
CA ALA A 58 9.46 -1.08 12.32
C ALA A 58 7.97 -1.43 12.33
N PHE A 59 7.55 -2.29 11.40
CA PHE A 59 6.17 -2.80 11.31
C PHE A 59 6.08 -4.29 11.64
N ASN A 60 7.21 -4.93 11.93
CA ASN A 60 7.26 -6.35 12.23
C ASN A 60 7.35 -6.55 13.74
N PHE A 61 6.38 -6.03 14.44
CA PHE A 61 6.31 -6.09 15.89
C PHE A 61 5.20 -7.03 16.33
N LYS A 62 5.26 -7.41 17.60
CA LYS A 62 4.25 -8.24 18.20
C LYS A 62 2.96 -7.43 18.33
N GLN A 63 1.98 -7.71 17.51
CA GLN A 63 0.71 -7.01 17.58
C GLN A 63 -0.09 -7.47 18.78
N SER A 64 -0.72 -6.53 19.47
CA SER A 64 -1.65 -6.85 20.54
C SER A 64 -2.93 -7.46 19.95
N ALA A 65 -3.68 -8.18 20.76
CA ALA A 65 -4.97 -8.72 20.35
C ALA A 65 -5.91 -7.61 19.88
N LYS A 66 -5.83 -6.44 20.50
CA LYS A 66 -6.66 -5.29 20.15
C LYS A 66 -6.31 -4.76 18.76
N ASP A 67 -5.02 -4.67 18.43
CA ASP A 67 -4.59 -4.23 17.09
C ASP A 67 -5.03 -5.22 16.02
N LEU A 68 -4.96 -6.51 16.30
CA LEU A 68 -5.45 -7.53 15.38
C LEU A 68 -6.95 -7.42 15.17
N LEU A 69 -7.70 -7.13 16.21
CA LEU A 69 -9.15 -6.93 16.11
C LEU A 69 -9.47 -5.73 15.23
N ILE A 70 -8.77 -4.63 15.42
CA ILE A 70 -8.95 -3.43 14.59
C ILE A 70 -8.68 -3.74 13.13
N THR A 71 -7.57 -4.40 12.84
CA THR A 71 -7.24 -4.79 11.45
C THR A 71 -8.33 -5.67 10.85
N SER A 72 -8.81 -6.67 11.60
CA SER A 72 -9.83 -7.60 11.11
C SER A 72 -11.15 -6.88 10.84
N GLN A 73 -11.54 -5.98 11.72
CA GLN A 73 -12.77 -5.20 11.55
C GLN A 73 -12.70 -4.32 10.31
N LEU A 74 -11.57 -3.67 10.09
CA LEU A 74 -11.41 -2.83 8.90
C LEU A 74 -11.40 -3.66 7.63
N ARG A 75 -10.71 -4.78 7.60
CA ARG A 75 -10.72 -5.67 6.44
C ARG A 75 -12.14 -6.09 6.09
N THR A 76 -12.91 -6.48 7.09
CA THR A 76 -14.31 -6.86 6.89
C THR A 76 -15.11 -5.70 6.33
N ALA A 77 -14.94 -4.51 6.87
CA ALA A 77 -15.66 -3.32 6.42
C ALA A 77 -15.32 -3.01 4.94
N LEU A 78 -14.05 -3.11 4.56
CA LEU A 78 -13.64 -2.87 3.18
C LEU A 78 -14.23 -3.91 2.23
N ILE A 79 -14.23 -5.18 2.63
CA ILE A 79 -14.77 -6.26 1.81
C ILE A 79 -16.28 -6.10 1.61
N LEU A 80 -17.01 -5.67 2.64
CA LEU A 80 -18.44 -5.50 2.58
C LEU A 80 -18.86 -4.25 1.79
N ASN A 81 -17.98 -3.28 1.67
CA ASN A 81 -18.29 -2.07 0.91
C ASN A 81 -18.07 -2.32 -0.57
N LYS A 82 -19.14 -2.38 -1.34
CA LYS A 82 -19.09 -2.72 -2.76
C LYS A 82 -18.37 -1.69 -3.63
N GLU A 83 -18.21 -0.48 -3.13
CA GLU A 83 -17.53 0.60 -3.84
C GLU A 83 -16.02 0.58 -3.61
N ILE A 84 -15.54 -0.35 -2.77
CA ILE A 84 -14.12 -0.49 -2.46
C ILE A 84 -13.61 -1.83 -2.97
N LYS A 85 -12.50 -1.77 -3.73
CA LYS A 85 -11.81 -2.99 -4.13
C LYS A 85 -10.79 -3.34 -3.06
N ALA A 86 -11.23 -4.12 -2.06
CA ALA A 86 -10.47 -4.39 -0.85
C ALA A 86 -9.08 -4.98 -1.09
N THR A 87 -8.92 -5.76 -2.17
CA THR A 87 -7.65 -6.40 -2.50
C THR A 87 -6.55 -5.41 -2.90
N ASN A 88 -6.90 -4.15 -3.18
CA ASN A 88 -5.92 -3.13 -3.53
C ASN A 88 -5.27 -2.47 -2.32
N TYR A 89 -5.67 -2.84 -1.11
CA TYR A 89 -5.21 -2.18 0.10
C TYR A 89 -4.56 -3.15 1.06
N GLN A 90 -3.48 -2.69 1.68
CA GLN A 90 -2.83 -3.41 2.77
C GLN A 90 -3.02 -2.61 4.05
N ILE A 91 -3.34 -3.31 5.13
CA ILE A 91 -3.67 -2.69 6.41
C ILE A 91 -2.81 -3.29 7.50
N ASP A 92 -2.20 -2.42 8.30
CA ASP A 92 -1.50 -2.81 9.51
C ASP A 92 -1.96 -1.90 10.64
N THR A 93 -2.07 -2.45 11.84
CA THR A 93 -2.42 -1.67 13.02
C THR A 93 -1.35 -1.82 14.09
N TYR A 94 -0.92 -0.69 14.63
CA TYR A 94 0.08 -0.66 15.69
C TYR A 94 -0.30 0.39 16.72
N LYS A 95 -0.46 -0.03 17.96
CA LYS A 95 -0.84 0.84 19.08
C LYS A 95 -2.06 1.70 18.73
N LYS A 96 -3.09 1.04 18.18
CA LYS A 96 -4.37 1.65 17.80
C LYS A 96 -4.28 2.66 16.66
N LYS A 97 -3.16 2.71 15.96
CA LYS A 97 -3.00 3.52 14.74
C LYS A 97 -3.07 2.60 13.54
N ILE A 98 -3.93 2.95 12.60
CA ILE A 98 -4.08 2.17 11.37
C ILE A 98 -3.18 2.75 10.29
N TYR A 99 -2.40 1.87 9.67
CA TYR A 99 -1.56 2.19 8.52
C TYR A 99 -2.16 1.51 7.30
N ILE A 100 -2.56 2.31 6.32
CA ILE A 100 -3.15 1.81 5.08
C ILE A 100 -2.24 2.22 3.94
N TYR A 101 -1.89 1.25 3.07
CA TYR A 101 -1.26 1.63 1.83
C TYR A 101 -1.90 0.85 0.69
N GLY A 102 -1.93 1.46 -0.48
CA GLY A 102 -2.57 0.82 -1.62
C GLY A 102 -2.80 1.77 -2.78
N ILE A 103 -3.65 1.32 -3.67
CA ILE A 103 -3.99 2.06 -4.89
C ILE A 103 -5.50 2.12 -5.01
N SER A 104 -6.05 3.32 -5.11
CA SER A 104 -7.47 3.55 -5.36
C SER A 104 -7.73 3.83 -6.83
N GLN A 105 -8.85 3.35 -7.33
CA GLN A 105 -9.30 3.66 -8.68
C GLN A 105 -9.68 5.14 -8.82
N THR A 106 -10.32 5.68 -7.79
CA THR A 106 -10.82 7.06 -7.77
C THR A 106 -10.55 7.70 -6.42
N LYS A 107 -10.66 9.03 -6.40
CA LYS A 107 -10.56 9.77 -5.14
C LYS A 107 -11.71 9.40 -4.20
N ASP A 108 -12.89 9.16 -4.74
CA ASP A 108 -14.05 8.78 -3.93
C ASP A 108 -13.80 7.45 -3.20
N GLU A 109 -13.22 6.47 -3.88
CA GLU A 109 -12.87 5.21 -3.25
C GLU A 109 -11.84 5.41 -2.15
N LYS A 110 -10.82 6.23 -2.40
CA LYS A 110 -9.81 6.57 -1.38
C LYS A 110 -10.45 7.16 -0.14
N ASP A 111 -11.36 8.11 -0.33
CA ASP A 111 -12.05 8.77 0.77
C ASP A 111 -12.92 7.79 1.56
N LEU A 112 -13.57 6.85 0.86
CA LEU A 112 -14.36 5.79 1.52
C LEU A 112 -13.48 4.88 2.37
N VAL A 113 -12.31 4.50 1.88
CA VAL A 113 -11.39 3.66 2.64
C VAL A 113 -10.96 4.35 3.93
N ILE A 114 -10.62 5.62 3.85
CA ILE A 114 -10.20 6.40 5.01
C ILE A 114 -11.37 6.55 6.00
N THR A 115 -12.58 6.80 5.50
CA THR A 115 -13.77 6.92 6.33
C THR A 115 -14.06 5.61 7.08
N GLU A 116 -13.99 4.47 6.38
CA GLU A 116 -14.19 3.16 7.02
C GLU A 116 -13.18 2.95 8.13
N ALA A 117 -11.92 3.34 7.91
CA ALA A 117 -10.88 3.19 8.91
C ALA A 117 -11.15 4.06 10.15
N LYS A 118 -11.57 5.29 9.94
CA LYS A 118 -11.84 6.23 11.03
C LYS A 118 -13.04 5.83 11.88
N GLU A 119 -13.94 5.03 11.34
CA GLU A 119 -15.13 4.57 12.04
C GLU A 119 -14.90 3.34 12.93
N ILE A 120 -13.74 2.71 12.81
CA ILE A 120 -13.42 1.55 13.65
C ILE A 120 -13.24 2.01 15.09
N LEU A 121 -13.87 1.30 16.00
CA LEU A 121 -13.81 1.62 17.44
C LEU A 121 -12.39 1.53 17.97
N ASP A 122 -12.02 2.45 18.84
CA ASP A 122 -10.72 2.54 19.51
C ASP A 122 -9.54 2.94 18.62
N VAL A 123 -9.77 3.34 17.40
CA VAL A 123 -8.71 3.84 16.53
C VAL A 123 -8.31 5.26 16.97
N GLU A 124 -7.02 5.46 17.21
CA GLU A 124 -6.49 6.78 17.58
C GLU A 124 -6.11 7.63 16.37
N ASP A 125 -5.63 6.99 15.30
CA ASP A 125 -5.20 7.70 14.11
C ASP A 125 -5.22 6.78 12.90
N VAL A 126 -5.35 7.38 11.72
CA VAL A 126 -5.31 6.68 10.44
C VAL A 126 -4.26 7.34 9.57
N ILE A 127 -3.25 6.58 9.19
CA ILE A 127 -2.16 7.03 8.33
C ILE A 127 -2.33 6.32 7.00
N ALA A 128 -2.77 7.06 5.99
CA ALA A 128 -3.09 6.49 4.68
C ALA A 128 -2.10 6.95 3.62
N SER A 129 -1.47 5.98 2.97
CA SER A 129 -0.55 6.19 1.85
C SER A 129 -1.18 5.52 0.63
N ILE A 130 -2.12 6.21 0.02
CA ILE A 130 -2.91 5.68 -1.08
C ILE A 130 -2.68 6.49 -2.35
N LEU A 131 -2.27 5.81 -3.41
CA LEU A 131 -2.07 6.41 -4.73
C LEU A 131 -3.35 6.28 -5.55
N LEU A 132 -3.60 7.27 -6.39
CA LEU A 132 -4.71 7.21 -7.34
C LEU A 132 -4.22 6.66 -8.67
N VAL A 133 -4.97 5.74 -9.25
CA VAL A 133 -4.62 5.12 -10.53
C VAL A 133 -4.45 6.17 -11.61
N ASP A 134 -5.35 7.15 -11.68
CA ASP A 134 -5.29 8.20 -12.69
C ASP A 134 -3.99 9.00 -12.62
N ASN A 135 -3.51 9.29 -11.41
CA ASN A 135 -2.25 10.00 -11.23
C ASN A 135 -1.05 9.18 -11.69
N LEU A 136 -1.15 7.85 -11.58
CA LEU A 136 -0.07 6.96 -11.99
C LEU A 136 0.04 6.83 -13.50
N ARG A 137 -1.09 6.93 -14.22
CA ARG A 137 -1.15 6.69 -15.66
C ARG A 137 -0.99 7.91 -16.53
N ILE A 138 -1.11 9.09 -15.96
CA ILE A 138 -1.01 10.35 -16.72
C ILE A 138 0.30 10.43 -17.50
N LYS A 139 1.39 9.90 -16.95
CA LYS A 139 2.72 10.00 -17.57
C LYS A 139 3.03 8.86 -18.53
N THR A 140 2.18 7.87 -18.66
CA THR A 140 2.43 6.70 -19.52
C THR A 140 1.72 6.78 -20.87
N ASN A 141 0.98 7.83 -21.10
CA ASN A 141 0.25 8.05 -22.36
C ASN A 141 1.06 8.85 -23.36
#